data_4b9e76020f329bcb5bb18d55378ecccf
#
_entry.id   4b9e76020f329bcb5bb18d55378ecccf
#
_cell.length_a   1.000
_cell.length_b   1.000
_cell.length_c   1.000
_cell.angle_alpha   90.00
_cell.angle_beta   90.00
_cell.angle_gamma   90.00
#
_symmetry.space_group_name_H-M   'P 1'
#
loop_
_entity.id
_entity.type
_entity.pdbx_description
1 polymer ?
#
loop_
_entity_poly.entity_id
_entity_poly.type
_entity_poly.pdbx_seq_one_letter_code
_entity_poly.pdbx_strand_id
1 'polypeptide(L)'
;GFVKYRIKAKKDLPDNTVIENTAHIYFDYNPAVVTNTTMNTMTYTILKNEESTAIEIPYDATVKLYPNPIRDYSVLEFDNAGNDLFQLTISDVTGKIINTMQTSGNSFIVGKGLDKGVYLYSLKNTQTNQVYRNSFIVE
;
A
#
# COMPACT_ATOMS: atom_id res chain seq x y z
N GLY A 1 -39.90 -0.75 -8.59
CA GLY A 1 -39.33 0.58 -8.30
C GLY A 1 -38.35 0.51 -7.14
N PHE A 2 -37.46 1.49 -7.03
CA PHE A 2 -36.54 1.62 -5.88
C PHE A 2 -36.51 3.07 -5.42
N VAL A 3 -36.23 3.26 -4.12
CA VAL A 3 -36.01 4.59 -3.55
C VAL A 3 -34.55 4.66 -3.10
N LYS A 4 -33.83 5.68 -3.54
CA LYS A 4 -32.46 5.96 -3.12
C LYS A 4 -32.44 7.26 -2.31
N TYR A 5 -31.90 7.18 -1.09
CA TYR A 5 -31.72 8.35 -0.24
C TYR A 5 -30.32 8.36 0.38
N ARG A 6 -29.91 9.50 0.88
CA ARG A 6 -28.63 9.67 1.55
C ARG A 6 -28.87 10.38 2.89
N ILE A 7 -28.36 9.78 3.96
CA ILE A 7 -28.43 10.34 5.31
C ILE A 7 -27.02 10.65 5.78
N LYS A 8 -26.85 11.80 6.43
CA LYS A 8 -25.61 12.14 7.15
C LYS A 8 -25.79 11.82 8.62
N ALA A 9 -24.82 11.18 9.23
CA ALA A 9 -24.77 11.00 10.66
C ALA A 9 -24.67 12.38 11.36
N LYS A 10 -25.21 12.47 12.58
CA LYS A 10 -25.01 13.64 13.44
C LYS A 10 -23.52 13.79 13.75
N LYS A 11 -23.09 15.02 13.96
CA LYS A 11 -21.74 15.30 14.47
C LYS A 11 -21.66 14.82 15.93
N ASP A 12 -20.45 14.47 16.34
CA ASP A 12 -20.14 14.15 17.75
C ASP A 12 -20.92 12.96 18.35
N LEU A 13 -21.23 11.95 17.50
CA LEU A 13 -21.75 10.68 18.01
C LEU A 13 -20.64 9.96 18.82
N PRO A 14 -20.99 9.27 19.92
CA PRO A 14 -20.04 8.43 20.63
C PRO A 14 -19.38 7.37 19.70
N ASP A 15 -18.15 6.99 20.01
CA ASP A 15 -17.50 5.87 19.33
C ASP A 15 -18.32 4.58 19.51
N ASN A 16 -18.32 3.70 18.51
CA ASN A 16 -19.14 2.49 18.47
C ASN A 16 -20.67 2.72 18.48
N THR A 17 -21.14 3.91 18.10
CA THR A 17 -22.58 4.13 17.93
C THR A 17 -23.13 3.23 16.83
N VAL A 18 -24.13 2.41 17.17
CA VAL A 18 -24.85 1.58 16.20
C VAL A 18 -25.97 2.39 15.56
N ILE A 19 -26.04 2.40 14.25
CA ILE A 19 -27.12 3.01 13.46
C ILE A 19 -27.90 1.89 12.81
N GLU A 20 -29.15 1.76 13.16
CA GLU A 20 -30.08 0.79 12.60
C GLU A 20 -31.01 1.44 11.58
N ASN A 21 -31.36 0.71 10.56
CA ASN A 21 -32.34 1.13 9.57
C ASN A 21 -33.30 -0.01 9.25
N THR A 22 -34.59 0.23 9.46
CA THR A 22 -35.69 -0.67 9.15
C THR A 22 -36.70 0.10 8.35
N ALA A 23 -37.14 -0.42 7.20
CA ALA A 23 -38.19 0.20 6.42
C ALA A 23 -39.56 -0.43 6.70
N HIS A 24 -40.56 0.39 6.73
CA HIS A 24 -41.98 -0.01 6.84
C HIS A 24 -42.67 0.38 5.55
N ILE A 25 -43.14 -0.61 4.78
CA ILE A 25 -43.78 -0.40 3.48
C ILE A 25 -45.28 -0.56 3.66
N TYR A 26 -46.02 0.46 3.32
CA TYR A 26 -47.48 0.47 3.40
C TYR A 26 -48.08 0.31 2.00
N PHE A 27 -49.01 -0.58 1.88
CA PHE A 27 -49.83 -0.79 0.68
C PHE A 27 -51.28 -0.49 1.01
N ASP A 28 -51.79 0.65 0.57
CA ASP A 28 -53.13 1.14 0.83
C ASP A 28 -53.47 1.13 2.34
N TYR A 29 -54.51 0.40 2.75
CA TYR A 29 -54.99 0.30 4.14
C TYR A 29 -54.46 -0.94 4.88
N ASN A 30 -53.53 -1.68 4.28
CA ASN A 30 -52.98 -2.88 4.89
C ASN A 30 -51.91 -2.56 5.95
N PRO A 31 -51.70 -3.47 6.91
CA PRO A 31 -50.55 -3.34 7.84
C PRO A 31 -49.23 -3.22 7.09
N ALA A 32 -48.28 -2.51 7.68
CA ALA A 32 -46.96 -2.35 7.10
C ALA A 32 -46.23 -3.69 6.95
N VAL A 33 -45.61 -3.88 5.77
CA VAL A 33 -44.58 -4.92 5.57
C VAL A 33 -43.27 -4.36 6.10
N VAL A 34 -42.75 -4.96 7.15
CA VAL A 34 -41.47 -4.54 7.77
C VAL A 34 -40.32 -5.29 7.12
N THR A 35 -39.29 -4.55 6.69
CA THR A 35 -38.08 -5.16 6.14
C THR A 35 -37.17 -5.68 7.25
N ASN A 36 -36.15 -6.45 6.89
CA ASN A 36 -35.03 -6.71 7.79
C ASN A 36 -34.36 -5.40 8.24
N THR A 37 -33.82 -5.40 9.44
CA THR A 37 -33.03 -4.28 9.97
C THR A 37 -31.59 -4.39 9.47
N THR A 38 -31.08 -3.33 8.90
CA THR A 38 -29.64 -3.21 8.60
C THR A 38 -28.96 -2.42 9.72
N MET A 39 -27.75 -2.83 10.11
CA MET A 39 -26.94 -2.18 11.14
C MET A 39 -25.63 -1.67 10.57
N ASN A 40 -25.23 -0.47 10.97
CA ASN A 40 -23.93 0.11 10.71
C ASN A 40 -23.36 0.67 12.00
N THR A 41 -22.12 0.36 12.31
CA THR A 41 -21.43 0.89 13.49
C THR A 41 -20.54 2.04 13.10
N MET A 42 -20.72 3.20 13.72
CA MET A 42 -19.81 4.33 13.58
C MET A 42 -18.65 4.14 14.54
N THR A 43 -17.43 4.06 14.02
CA THR A 43 -16.21 4.03 14.84
C THR A 43 -15.28 5.17 14.47
N TYR A 44 -14.76 5.85 15.48
CA TYR A 44 -13.68 6.83 15.34
C TYR A 44 -12.31 6.21 15.63
N THR A 45 -12.30 4.97 16.09
CA THR A 45 -11.05 4.25 16.27
C THR A 45 -10.48 3.97 14.90
N ILE A 46 -9.54 4.80 14.47
CA ILE A 46 -8.61 4.39 13.43
C ILE A 46 -7.93 3.17 14.01
N LEU A 47 -8.22 2.00 13.48
CA LEU A 47 -7.42 0.82 13.74
C LEU A 47 -6.01 1.20 13.28
N LYS A 48 -5.19 1.70 14.21
CA LYS A 48 -3.75 1.56 14.08
C LYS A 48 -3.55 0.05 14.11
N ASN A 49 -3.49 -0.54 12.91
CA ASN A 49 -2.85 -1.83 12.77
C ASN A 49 -1.44 -1.62 13.31
N GLU A 50 -1.20 -2.06 14.51
CA GLU A 50 0.12 -2.05 15.12
C GLU A 50 1.09 -2.98 14.40
N GLU A 51 0.75 -3.47 13.22
CA GLU A 51 1.64 -4.15 12.27
C GLU A 51 1.22 -4.00 10.81
N SER A 52 0.45 -2.97 10.46
CA SER A 52 0.61 -2.44 9.13
C SER A 52 1.80 -1.49 9.23
N THR A 53 3.00 -1.98 8.99
CA THR A 53 4.03 -1.18 8.40
C THR A 53 3.51 -0.76 7.01
N ALA A 54 2.48 0.09 6.98
CA ALA A 54 2.40 1.08 5.94
C ALA A 54 3.70 1.84 6.11
N ILE A 55 4.71 1.39 5.42
CA ILE A 55 5.92 2.14 5.20
C ILE A 55 5.39 3.41 4.55
N GLU A 56 5.23 4.49 5.35
CA GLU A 56 5.46 5.79 4.79
C GLU A 56 6.82 5.62 4.15
N ILE A 57 6.82 5.51 2.82
CA ILE A 57 8.03 5.70 2.06
C ILE A 57 8.26 7.18 2.24
N PRO A 58 9.16 7.61 3.16
CA PRO A 58 9.65 8.95 3.04
C PRO A 58 10.14 8.98 1.61
N TYR A 59 9.72 9.96 0.83
CA TYR A 59 10.40 10.29 -0.42
C TYR A 59 11.78 10.76 0.02
N ASP A 60 12.59 9.77 0.39
CA ASP A 60 13.93 10.02 0.85
C ASP A 60 14.78 10.17 -0.41
N ALA A 61 15.26 11.37 -0.60
CA ALA A 61 16.18 11.75 -1.68
C ALA A 61 17.49 10.94 -1.69
N THR A 62 17.64 9.99 -0.75
CA THR A 62 18.85 9.20 -0.53
C THR A 62 18.97 7.98 -1.43
N VAL A 63 17.86 7.44 -1.99
CA VAL A 63 17.89 6.30 -2.92
C VAL A 63 17.62 6.78 -4.34
N LYS A 64 18.60 6.66 -5.21
CA LYS A 64 18.54 7.10 -6.61
C LYS A 64 18.84 5.94 -7.53
N LEU A 65 18.05 5.81 -8.58
CA LEU A 65 18.30 4.84 -9.67
C LEU A 65 18.37 5.59 -10.99
N TYR A 66 19.51 5.50 -11.65
CA TYR A 66 19.73 6.19 -12.90
C TYR A 66 20.71 5.43 -13.83
N PRO A 67 20.47 5.48 -15.16
CA PRO A 67 19.28 6.01 -15.83
C PRO A 67 18.05 5.13 -15.62
N ASN A 68 16.86 5.75 -15.64
CA ASN A 68 15.57 5.05 -15.70
C ASN A 68 14.69 5.77 -16.72
N PRO A 69 14.30 5.16 -17.85
CA PRO A 69 14.44 3.74 -18.23
C PRO A 69 15.87 3.25 -18.45
N ILE A 70 16.06 1.95 -18.22
CA ILE A 70 17.32 1.24 -18.36
C ILE A 70 17.45 0.66 -19.79
N ARG A 71 18.56 0.93 -20.48
CA ARG A 71 18.85 0.33 -21.79
C ARG A 71 19.86 -0.82 -21.73
N ASP A 72 20.85 -0.69 -20.88
CA ASP A 72 21.88 -1.69 -20.69
C ASP A 72 22.04 -2.03 -19.21
N TYR A 73 22.38 -1.04 -18.40
CA TYR A 73 22.43 -1.14 -16.95
C TYR A 73 22.15 0.22 -16.30
N SER A 74 21.84 0.18 -15.02
CA SER A 74 21.69 1.37 -14.17
C SER A 74 22.40 1.19 -12.86
N VAL A 75 22.67 2.28 -12.20
CA VAL A 75 23.19 2.31 -10.83
C VAL A 75 22.05 2.68 -9.89
N LEU A 76 21.81 1.82 -8.90
CA LEU A 76 21.00 2.14 -7.74
C LEU A 76 21.94 2.60 -6.64
N GLU A 77 21.90 3.88 -6.32
CA GLU A 77 22.76 4.54 -5.35
C GLU A 77 21.97 4.90 -4.09
N PHE A 78 22.57 4.73 -2.93
CA PHE A 78 21.92 5.01 -1.64
C PHE A 78 22.95 5.41 -0.60
N ASP A 79 22.48 6.08 0.47
CA ASP A 79 23.33 6.49 1.57
C ASP A 79 23.62 5.30 2.49
N ASN A 80 24.90 5.05 2.78
CA ASN A 80 25.38 3.99 3.66
C ASN A 80 26.65 4.42 4.42
N ALA A 81 26.57 5.51 5.16
CA ALA A 81 27.70 6.03 5.94
C ALA A 81 28.19 5.05 7.02
N GLY A 82 27.31 4.16 7.51
CA GLY A 82 27.62 3.14 8.52
C GLY A 82 28.27 1.87 7.99
N ASN A 83 28.40 1.69 6.68
CA ASN A 83 28.81 0.44 6.03
C ASN A 83 27.93 -0.76 6.44
N ASP A 84 26.66 -0.51 6.68
CA ASP A 84 25.67 -1.54 6.95
C ASP A 84 25.51 -2.50 5.78
N LEU A 85 25.10 -3.73 6.05
CA LEU A 85 24.77 -4.69 5.00
C LEU A 85 23.38 -4.39 4.45
N PHE A 86 23.31 -4.07 3.15
CA PHE A 86 22.07 -3.88 2.42
C PHE A 86 21.78 -5.08 1.52
N GLN A 87 20.50 -5.44 1.44
CA GLN A 87 19.98 -6.45 0.53
C GLN A 87 19.03 -5.81 -0.46
N LEU A 88 19.34 -6.00 -1.76
CA LEU A 88 18.46 -5.61 -2.86
C LEU A 88 17.76 -6.85 -3.40
N THR A 89 16.43 -6.80 -3.47
CA THR A 89 15.61 -7.83 -4.13
C THR A 89 14.89 -7.19 -5.31
N ILE A 90 14.99 -7.80 -6.47
CA ILE A 90 14.32 -7.39 -7.71
C ILE A 90 13.25 -8.44 -8.04
N SER A 91 12.05 -8.01 -8.35
CA SER A 91 10.93 -8.85 -8.76
C SER A 91 10.24 -8.30 -10.02
N ASP A 92 9.53 -9.16 -10.72
CA ASP A 92 8.60 -8.73 -11.76
C ASP A 92 7.29 -8.19 -11.16
N VAL A 93 6.39 -7.72 -12.01
CA VAL A 93 5.09 -7.16 -11.60
C VAL A 93 4.16 -8.19 -10.97
N THR A 94 4.44 -9.49 -11.12
CA THR A 94 3.67 -10.57 -10.46
C THR A 94 4.17 -10.87 -9.06
N GLY A 95 5.30 -10.26 -8.64
CA GLY A 95 5.96 -10.51 -7.38
C GLY A 95 6.96 -11.67 -7.41
N LYS A 96 7.21 -12.29 -8.58
CA LYS A 96 8.24 -13.32 -8.73
C LYS A 96 9.61 -12.69 -8.58
N ILE A 97 10.41 -13.19 -7.65
CA ILE A 97 11.79 -12.74 -7.43
C ILE A 97 12.65 -13.14 -8.62
N ILE A 98 13.31 -12.17 -9.23
CA ILE A 98 14.23 -12.33 -10.37
C ILE A 98 15.67 -12.37 -9.88
N ASN A 99 16.04 -11.50 -8.93
CA ASN A 99 17.39 -11.43 -8.42
C ASN A 99 17.42 -10.93 -6.97
N THR A 100 18.41 -11.36 -6.21
CA THR A 100 18.72 -10.86 -4.86
C THR A 100 20.23 -10.67 -4.74
N MET A 101 20.66 -9.48 -4.32
CA MET A 101 22.05 -9.08 -4.16
C MET A 101 22.28 -8.46 -2.79
N GLN A 102 23.51 -8.49 -2.32
CA GLN A 102 23.90 -7.84 -1.06
C GLN A 102 25.18 -7.05 -1.24
N THR A 103 25.30 -5.94 -0.50
CA THR A 103 26.50 -5.12 -0.45
C THR A 103 26.60 -4.39 0.90
N SER A 104 27.81 -4.12 1.35
CA SER A 104 28.12 -3.14 2.38
C SER A 104 28.60 -1.81 1.82
N GLY A 105 28.65 -1.68 0.50
CA GLY A 105 28.86 -0.42 -0.19
C GLY A 105 27.60 0.44 -0.22
N ASN A 106 27.59 1.41 -1.13
CA ASN A 106 26.50 2.39 -1.27
C ASN A 106 25.81 2.31 -2.65
N SER A 107 26.03 1.25 -3.42
CA SER A 107 25.41 1.10 -4.75
C SER A 107 25.27 -0.33 -5.22
N PHE A 108 24.33 -0.55 -6.15
CA PHE A 108 24.16 -1.77 -6.93
C PHE A 108 24.10 -1.45 -8.42
N ILE A 109 24.63 -2.36 -9.24
CA ILE A 109 24.38 -2.35 -10.69
C ILE A 109 23.14 -3.21 -10.95
N VAL A 110 22.15 -2.65 -11.62
CA VAL A 110 20.87 -3.29 -11.92
C VAL A 110 20.52 -3.21 -13.41
N GLY A 111 19.61 -4.04 -13.86
CA GLY A 111 19.06 -4.03 -15.22
C GLY A 111 19.81 -4.92 -16.19
N LYS A 112 21.08 -5.24 -15.95
CA LYS A 112 21.89 -6.04 -16.87
C LYS A 112 21.30 -7.44 -17.07
N GLY A 113 20.99 -7.79 -18.32
CA GLY A 113 20.47 -9.11 -18.69
C GLY A 113 18.99 -9.30 -18.33
N LEU A 114 18.27 -8.26 -17.97
CA LEU A 114 16.82 -8.31 -17.80
C LEU A 114 16.12 -8.06 -19.14
N ASP A 115 15.01 -8.76 -19.35
CA ASP A 115 14.14 -8.52 -20.49
C ASP A 115 13.42 -7.16 -20.37
N LYS A 116 12.91 -6.64 -21.49
CA LYS A 116 12.10 -5.41 -21.51
C LYS A 116 10.86 -5.55 -20.63
N GLY A 117 10.65 -4.59 -19.76
CA GLY A 117 9.51 -4.64 -18.85
C GLY A 117 9.63 -3.71 -17.66
N VAL A 118 8.64 -3.80 -16.77
CA VAL A 118 8.60 -3.08 -15.49
C VAL A 118 9.02 -4.04 -14.38
N TYR A 119 9.90 -3.58 -13.53
CA TYR A 119 10.41 -4.34 -12.39
C TYR A 119 10.23 -3.54 -11.11
N LEU A 120 9.99 -4.27 -10.02
CA LEU A 120 9.92 -3.72 -8.68
C LEU A 120 11.21 -4.04 -7.94
N TYR A 121 11.67 -3.14 -7.10
CA TYR A 121 12.80 -3.44 -6.23
C TYR A 121 12.49 -3.10 -4.76
N SER A 122 13.14 -3.85 -3.88
CA SER A 122 13.13 -3.65 -2.44
C SER A 122 14.57 -3.64 -1.94
N LEU A 123 15.02 -2.50 -1.44
CA LEU A 123 16.32 -2.31 -0.82
C LEU A 123 16.14 -2.32 0.70
N LYS A 124 16.72 -3.28 1.39
CA LYS A 124 16.60 -3.47 2.83
C LYS A 124 17.96 -3.30 3.52
N ASN A 125 18.02 -2.42 4.52
CA ASN A 125 19.11 -2.43 5.50
C ASN A 125 18.88 -3.59 6.47
N THR A 126 19.81 -4.54 6.56
CA THR A 126 19.64 -5.77 7.34
C THR A 126 19.85 -5.55 8.84
N GLN A 127 20.49 -4.45 9.26
CA GLN A 127 20.69 -4.10 10.65
C GLN A 127 19.50 -3.36 11.24
N THR A 128 19.01 -2.34 10.53
CA THR A 128 17.89 -1.49 11.00
C THR A 128 16.52 -1.99 10.60
N ASN A 129 16.45 -2.95 9.66
CA ASN A 129 15.23 -3.42 8.99
C ASN A 129 14.50 -2.34 8.15
N GLN A 130 15.09 -1.19 7.94
CA GLN A 130 14.55 -0.16 7.05
C GLN A 130 14.49 -0.70 5.61
N VAL A 131 13.38 -0.43 4.93
CA VAL A 131 13.13 -0.94 3.57
C VAL A 131 12.68 0.19 2.65
N TYR A 132 13.35 0.33 1.51
CA TYR A 132 12.99 1.23 0.42
C TYR A 132 12.44 0.42 -0.74
N ARG A 133 11.34 0.86 -1.35
CA ARG A 133 10.71 0.18 -2.50
C ARG A 133 10.40 1.17 -3.59
N ASN A 134 10.67 0.78 -4.82
CA ASN A 134 10.29 1.55 -6.00
C ASN A 134 10.30 0.63 -7.23
N SER A 135 10.11 1.18 -8.41
CA SER A 135 10.11 0.48 -9.68
C SER A 135 11.09 1.08 -10.68
N PHE A 136 11.45 0.30 -11.69
CA PHE A 136 12.19 0.78 -12.84
C PHE A 136 11.72 0.09 -14.13
N ILE A 137 12.07 0.67 -15.25
CA ILE A 137 11.68 0.19 -16.58
C ILE A 137 12.97 -0.21 -17.34
N VAL A 138 12.93 -1.36 -18.02
CA VAL A 138 13.95 -1.83 -18.96
C VAL A 138 13.39 -1.70 -20.38
N GLU A 139 14.13 -1.04 -21.29
CA GLU A 139 13.77 -0.81 -22.70
C GLU A 139 14.59 -1.65 -23.68
#